data_500597569547dccdaa2eda950dd27466
#
_entry.id   500597569547dccdaa2eda950dd27466
#
_cell.length_a   1.000
_cell.length_b   1.000
_cell.length_c   1.000
_cell.angle_alpha   90.00
_cell.angle_beta   90.00
_cell.angle_gamma   90.00
#
_symmetry.space_group_name_H-M   'P 1'
#
loop_
_entity.id
_entity.type
_entity.pdbx_description
1 polymer ?
#
loop_
_entity_poly.entity_id
_entity_poly.type
_entity_poly.pdbx_seq_one_letter_code
_entity_poly.pdbx_strand_id
1 'polypeptide(L)'
;MRIAIGLEYDGSAFCGWQTQPSSCGVQDHLQAALSQFADSPIEVTAAGRTDAGVHAAAQVVHFDTEATRADWVRGTNAHLPPAVRAVWSAPVPTDFHARYSARSRTYRYLLVNAPVAPALLARKAGWYHRPLDVERMAEAARALVGAHDFSAFRDAQCQAKSPVRDLTLARIERRGDIVDFTFRANAFLHHMVRNMVGALVYVGAGKQPPEWIGELLGQRDRTKSAPTFAPDGLYLAAIEYDTAFSIPEFPKHALLPLPSGEGRGEGNQ
;
A
#
# COMPACT_ATOMS: atom_id res chain seq x y z
N MET A 1 -0.14 0.47 28.46
CA MET A 1 -1.32 0.63 27.56
C MET A 1 -0.90 0.37 26.14
N ARG A 2 -1.84 -0.04 25.26
CA ARG A 2 -1.57 -0.18 23.81
C ARG A 2 -2.07 1.04 23.06
N ILE A 3 -1.23 1.61 22.19
CA ILE A 3 -1.54 2.77 21.36
C ILE A 3 -1.43 2.35 19.91
N ALA A 4 -2.42 2.73 19.09
CA ALA A 4 -2.33 2.70 17.64
C ALA A 4 -2.03 4.11 17.12
N ILE A 5 -1.17 4.20 16.09
CA ILE A 5 -0.85 5.45 15.38
C ILE A 5 -1.04 5.24 13.89
N GLY A 6 -1.74 6.18 13.26
CA GLY A 6 -1.82 6.29 11.81
C GLY A 6 -0.72 7.19 11.27
N LEU A 7 -0.08 6.74 10.20
CA LEU A 7 1.04 7.41 9.57
C LEU A 7 0.80 7.60 8.08
N GLU A 8 1.30 8.72 7.56
CA GLU A 8 1.56 8.89 6.13
C GLU A 8 3.05 9.12 5.90
N TYR A 9 3.58 8.68 4.76
CA TYR A 9 4.98 8.93 4.42
C TYR A 9 5.28 8.92 2.92
N ASP A 10 6.28 9.73 2.57
CA ASP A 10 6.96 9.71 1.29
C ASP A 10 8.05 8.64 1.28
N GLY A 11 7.74 7.48 0.72
CA GLY A 11 8.67 6.35 0.67
C GLY A 11 9.95 6.61 -0.12
N SER A 12 9.96 7.63 -0.99
CA SER A 12 11.12 7.96 -1.80
C SER A 12 12.34 8.44 -0.99
N ALA A 13 12.13 8.83 0.28
CA ALA A 13 13.17 9.24 1.20
C ALA A 13 13.78 8.07 2.01
N PHE A 14 13.26 6.83 1.85
CA PHE A 14 13.59 5.71 2.72
C PHE A 14 13.95 4.44 1.94
N CYS A 15 14.64 3.51 2.61
CA CYS A 15 14.98 2.18 2.10
C CYS A 15 13.85 1.16 2.30
N GLY A 16 12.60 1.62 2.40
CA GLY A 16 11.41 0.84 2.73
C GLY A 16 11.00 0.99 4.19
N TRP A 17 10.03 0.17 4.60
CA TRP A 17 9.50 0.22 5.97
C TRP A 17 10.48 -0.35 7.00
N GLN A 18 11.00 -1.54 6.77
CA GLN A 18 11.70 -2.37 7.75
C GLN A 18 13.03 -1.76 8.20
N THR A 19 13.31 -1.86 9.50
CA THR A 19 14.63 -1.59 10.10
C THR A 19 15.76 -2.30 9.34
N GLN A 20 16.81 -1.54 9.04
CA GLN A 20 18.02 -2.01 8.36
C GLN A 20 19.27 -1.55 9.11
N PRO A 21 20.44 -2.20 8.91
CA PRO A 21 21.68 -1.80 9.57
C PRO A 21 22.09 -0.34 9.37
N SER A 22 21.66 0.27 8.25
CA SER A 22 21.88 1.68 7.90
C SER A 22 20.88 2.64 8.55
N SER A 23 19.90 2.14 9.32
CA SER A 23 18.82 2.93 9.94
C SER A 23 18.06 3.84 8.97
N CYS A 24 17.91 3.39 7.70
CA CYS A 24 17.24 4.16 6.64
C CYS A 24 15.77 3.77 6.42
N GLY A 25 15.21 2.89 7.25
CA GLY A 25 13.81 2.49 7.19
C GLY A 25 12.89 3.50 7.86
N VAL A 26 11.63 3.57 7.42
CA VAL A 26 10.60 4.39 8.10
C VAL A 26 10.43 3.96 9.56
N GLN A 27 10.52 2.65 9.83
CA GLN A 27 10.42 2.07 11.17
C GLN A 27 11.51 2.61 12.10
N ASP A 28 12.74 2.78 11.61
CA ASP A 28 13.87 3.29 12.42
C ASP A 28 13.58 4.72 12.91
N HIS A 29 13.17 5.60 11.99
CA HIS A 29 12.85 6.98 12.30
C HIS A 29 11.64 7.09 13.24
N LEU A 30 10.62 6.27 13.03
CA LEU A 30 9.43 6.27 13.88
C LEU A 30 9.74 5.79 15.30
N GLN A 31 10.46 4.69 15.45
CA GLN A 31 10.84 4.16 16.76
C GLN A 31 11.73 5.14 17.53
N ALA A 32 12.68 5.78 16.86
CA ALA A 32 13.50 6.82 17.46
C ALA A 32 12.66 8.01 17.96
N ALA A 33 11.73 8.51 17.13
CA ALA A 33 10.86 9.64 17.49
C ALA A 33 9.91 9.30 18.65
N LEU A 34 9.29 8.11 18.61
CA LEU A 34 8.41 7.64 19.69
C LEU A 34 9.19 7.42 20.99
N SER A 35 10.37 6.81 20.94
CA SER A 35 11.18 6.55 22.12
C SER A 35 11.68 7.86 22.76
N GLN A 36 12.05 8.84 21.95
CA GLN A 36 12.43 10.17 22.44
C GLN A 36 11.26 10.88 23.11
N PHE A 37 10.05 10.81 22.53
CA PHE A 37 8.87 11.44 23.13
C PHE A 37 8.39 10.70 24.38
N ALA A 38 8.46 9.36 24.39
CA ALA A 38 8.06 8.52 25.52
C ALA A 38 9.05 8.59 26.70
N ASP A 39 10.29 9.01 26.45
CA ASP A 39 11.43 8.88 27.37
C ASP A 39 11.69 7.40 27.78
N SER A 40 11.45 6.51 26.84
CA SER A 40 11.64 5.04 27.00
C SER A 40 11.67 4.34 25.63
N PRO A 41 12.36 3.19 25.49
CA PRO A 41 12.39 2.45 24.24
C PRO A 41 10.99 2.03 23.78
N ILE A 42 10.66 2.31 22.51
CA ILE A 42 9.40 1.91 21.87
C ILE A 42 9.71 1.07 20.63
N GLU A 43 9.12 -0.11 20.59
CA GLU A 43 9.10 -0.95 19.39
C GLU A 43 7.71 -0.93 18.74
N VAL A 44 7.66 -0.82 17.42
CA VAL A 44 6.39 -0.75 16.69
C VAL A 44 6.14 -2.00 15.84
N THR A 45 4.86 -2.36 15.75
CA THR A 45 4.37 -3.38 14.81
C THR A 45 3.48 -2.72 13.76
N ALA A 46 3.83 -2.85 12.49
CA ALA A 46 3.09 -2.26 11.37
C ALA A 46 2.05 -3.21 10.77
N ALA A 47 0.98 -2.65 10.21
CA ALA A 47 -0.05 -3.38 9.47
C ALA A 47 0.46 -4.02 8.18
N GLY A 48 1.43 -3.38 7.51
CA GLY A 48 2.08 -3.90 6.32
C GLY A 48 3.45 -3.28 6.11
N ARG A 49 4.37 -4.04 5.54
CA ARG A 49 5.67 -3.53 5.11
C ARG A 49 5.52 -2.94 3.72
N THR A 50 6.25 -1.87 3.43
CA THR A 50 6.39 -1.30 2.10
C THR A 50 7.84 -1.41 1.64
N ASP A 51 8.04 -1.63 0.34
CA ASP A 51 9.38 -1.70 -0.26
C ASP A 51 10.04 -0.32 -0.32
N ALA A 52 11.33 -0.28 -0.62
CA ALA A 52 12.05 0.98 -0.90
C ALA A 52 11.34 1.77 -2.01
N GLY A 53 11.11 3.06 -1.78
CA GLY A 53 10.44 3.96 -2.71
C GLY A 53 8.90 3.90 -2.67
N VAL A 54 8.29 2.93 -1.99
CA VAL A 54 6.83 2.80 -1.86
C VAL A 54 6.30 3.72 -0.77
N HIS A 55 5.26 4.47 -1.09
CA HIS A 55 4.62 5.44 -0.20
C HIS A 55 3.51 4.82 0.65
N ALA A 56 3.07 5.54 1.66
CA ALA A 56 1.82 5.23 2.36
C ALA A 56 1.03 6.52 2.63
N ALA A 57 -0.25 6.48 2.32
CA ALA A 57 -1.24 7.47 2.75
C ALA A 57 -1.96 7.01 4.03
N ALA A 58 -1.87 5.70 4.37
CA ALA A 58 -2.62 5.11 5.46
C ALA A 58 -1.90 3.89 6.07
N GLN A 59 -0.70 4.08 6.65
CA GLN A 59 -0.06 3.04 7.44
C GLN A 59 -0.57 3.08 8.88
N VAL A 60 -0.81 1.92 9.49
CA VAL A 60 -1.16 1.80 10.91
C VAL A 60 -0.09 1.00 11.64
N VAL A 61 0.34 1.50 12.77
CA VAL A 61 1.21 0.77 13.69
C VAL A 61 0.58 0.70 15.07
N HIS A 62 1.03 -0.24 15.89
CA HIS A 62 0.76 -0.24 17.32
C HIS A 62 2.04 -0.47 18.10
N PHE A 63 2.02 -0.03 19.36
CA PHE A 63 3.06 -0.27 20.34
C PHE A 63 2.47 -0.32 21.74
N ASP A 64 3.19 -0.93 22.67
CA ASP A 64 2.88 -0.94 24.09
C ASP A 64 3.77 0.07 24.83
N THR A 65 3.20 0.78 25.81
CA THR A 65 3.93 1.78 26.61
C THR A 65 3.32 1.95 27.99
N GLU A 66 4.16 2.33 28.96
CA GLU A 66 3.74 2.78 30.30
C GLU A 66 3.71 4.30 30.36
N ALA A 67 4.33 4.99 29.39
CA ALA A 67 4.37 6.44 29.35
C ALA A 67 2.97 7.05 29.20
N THR A 68 2.63 7.98 30.10
CA THR A 68 1.40 8.76 30.05
C THR A 68 1.66 10.07 29.34
N ARG A 69 1.33 10.15 28.05
CA ARG A 69 1.50 11.33 27.20
C ARG A 69 0.15 11.78 26.66
N ALA A 70 -0.09 13.10 26.68
CA ALA A 70 -1.38 13.65 26.28
C ALA A 70 -1.59 13.68 24.75
N ASP A 71 -0.52 13.94 23.99
CA ASP A 71 -0.61 14.15 22.53
C ASP A 71 0.54 13.43 21.81
N TRP A 72 0.29 12.16 21.49
CA TRP A 72 1.24 11.34 20.77
C TRP A 72 1.52 11.84 19.34
N VAL A 73 0.52 12.44 18.68
CA VAL A 73 0.69 12.97 17.31
C VAL A 73 1.67 14.12 17.29
N ARG A 74 1.40 15.13 18.11
CA ARG A 74 2.24 16.34 18.18
C ARG A 74 3.65 16.02 18.67
N GLY A 75 3.76 15.21 19.73
CA GLY A 75 5.04 14.85 20.32
C GLY A 75 5.91 14.03 19.37
N THR A 76 5.35 13.02 18.71
CA THR A 76 6.08 12.22 17.73
C THR A 76 6.50 13.05 16.52
N ASN A 77 5.60 13.91 16.00
CA ASN A 77 5.89 14.75 14.83
C ASN A 77 6.99 15.79 15.08
N ALA A 78 7.24 16.18 16.34
CA ALA A 78 8.36 17.07 16.69
C ALA A 78 9.74 16.44 16.42
N HIS A 79 9.81 15.09 16.37
CA HIS A 79 11.05 14.35 16.19
C HIS A 79 11.12 13.60 14.85
N LEU A 80 10.01 13.55 14.08
CA LEU A 80 9.98 12.90 12.77
C LEU A 80 10.56 13.78 11.66
N PRO A 81 11.28 13.19 10.67
CA PRO A 81 11.67 13.93 9.47
C PRO A 81 10.43 14.35 8.66
N PRO A 82 10.50 15.42 7.83
CA PRO A 82 9.37 15.91 7.05
C PRO A 82 8.65 14.87 6.17
N ALA A 83 9.36 13.83 5.77
CA ALA A 83 8.85 12.77 4.90
C ALA A 83 7.96 11.74 5.61
N VAL A 84 7.82 11.79 6.95
CA VAL A 84 6.90 10.94 7.73
C VAL A 84 6.08 11.82 8.65
N ARG A 85 4.78 11.52 8.76
CA ARG A 85 3.89 12.20 9.73
C ARG A 85 2.97 11.20 10.41
N ALA A 86 2.85 11.34 11.73
CA ALA A 86 1.72 10.82 12.48
C ALA A 86 0.50 11.70 12.22
N VAL A 87 -0.62 11.11 11.84
CA VAL A 87 -1.85 11.84 11.48
C VAL A 87 -2.96 11.68 12.51
N TRP A 88 -2.93 10.60 13.26
CA TRP A 88 -3.80 10.36 14.41
C TRP A 88 -3.14 9.37 15.38
N SER A 89 -3.61 9.35 16.62
CA SER A 89 -3.30 8.32 17.61
C SER A 89 -4.55 7.98 18.40
N ALA A 90 -4.67 6.73 18.83
CA ALA A 90 -5.78 6.25 19.66
C ALA A 90 -5.31 5.15 20.61
N PRO A 91 -5.79 5.14 21.87
CA PRO A 91 -5.69 3.97 22.71
C PRO A 91 -6.54 2.85 22.09
N VAL A 92 -6.03 1.62 22.12
CA VAL A 92 -6.72 0.45 21.58
C VAL A 92 -6.68 -0.70 22.58
N PRO A 93 -7.62 -1.65 22.49
CA PRO A 93 -7.60 -2.85 23.33
C PRO A 93 -6.28 -3.63 23.17
N THR A 94 -5.88 -4.36 24.20
CA THR A 94 -4.61 -5.12 24.23
C THR A 94 -4.55 -6.27 23.22
N ASP A 95 -5.69 -6.74 22.75
CA ASP A 95 -5.84 -7.75 21.70
C ASP A 95 -5.76 -7.17 20.27
N PHE A 96 -5.81 -5.84 20.11
CA PHE A 96 -5.57 -5.21 18.81
C PHE A 96 -4.14 -5.48 18.34
N HIS A 97 -4.02 -5.93 17.10
CA HIS A 97 -2.73 -6.13 16.46
C HIS A 97 -2.74 -5.54 15.04
N ALA A 98 -1.95 -4.48 14.80
CA ALA A 98 -2.00 -3.73 13.53
C ALA A 98 -1.93 -4.63 12.28
N ARG A 99 -1.14 -5.71 12.31
CA ARG A 99 -1.00 -6.63 11.19
C ARG A 99 -2.10 -7.69 11.13
N TYR A 100 -2.42 -8.33 12.26
CA TYR A 100 -3.27 -9.53 12.27
C TYR A 100 -4.76 -9.20 12.44
N SER A 101 -5.10 -8.06 13.05
CA SER A 101 -6.48 -7.59 13.13
C SER A 101 -6.95 -6.90 11.85
N ALA A 102 -6.05 -6.59 10.90
CA ALA A 102 -6.43 -5.97 9.64
C ALA A 102 -7.17 -6.95 8.72
N ARG A 103 -8.40 -6.58 8.33
CA ARG A 103 -9.28 -7.34 7.44
C ARG A 103 -8.85 -7.23 5.99
N SER A 104 -8.51 -6.01 5.56
CA SER A 104 -8.03 -5.77 4.20
C SER A 104 -6.96 -4.68 4.14
N ARG A 105 -6.23 -4.64 3.03
CA ARG A 105 -5.32 -3.55 2.62
C ARG A 105 -5.70 -3.14 1.22
N THR A 106 -5.71 -1.82 0.99
CA THR A 106 -5.89 -1.26 -0.35
C THR A 106 -4.60 -0.58 -0.77
N TYR A 107 -4.11 -0.97 -1.94
CA TYR A 107 -3.00 -0.30 -2.60
C TYR A 107 -3.50 0.43 -3.83
N ARG A 108 -2.90 1.59 -4.10
CA ARG A 108 -3.07 2.32 -5.36
C ARG A 108 -1.73 2.46 -6.04
N TYR A 109 -1.75 2.35 -7.36
CA TYR A 109 -0.59 2.65 -8.19
C TYR A 109 -0.97 3.76 -9.18
N LEU A 110 -0.26 4.89 -9.12
CA LEU A 110 -0.42 6.01 -10.04
C LEU A 110 0.63 5.89 -11.14
N LEU A 111 0.20 5.83 -12.39
CA LEU A 111 1.06 5.73 -13.57
C LEU A 111 0.79 6.91 -14.49
N VAL A 112 1.81 7.73 -14.75
CA VAL A 112 1.74 8.75 -15.81
C VAL A 112 2.01 8.06 -17.14
N ASN A 113 1.02 8.13 -18.03
CA ASN A 113 1.09 7.58 -19.37
C ASN A 113 1.20 8.73 -20.40
N ALA A 114 2.41 9.20 -20.60
CA ALA A 114 2.75 10.32 -21.47
C ALA A 114 4.09 10.09 -22.15
N PRO A 115 4.33 10.66 -23.35
CA PRO A 115 5.60 10.49 -24.08
C PRO A 115 6.84 10.94 -23.31
N VAL A 116 6.68 11.95 -22.42
CA VAL A 116 7.78 12.53 -21.63
C VAL A 116 7.53 12.27 -20.15
N ALA A 117 8.57 11.90 -19.41
CA ALA A 117 8.49 11.68 -17.96
C ALA A 117 8.16 13.00 -17.22
N PRO A 118 7.21 12.99 -16.27
CA PRO A 118 6.78 14.19 -15.57
C PRO A 118 7.79 14.60 -14.49
N ALA A 119 8.30 15.82 -14.55
CA ALA A 119 9.22 16.35 -13.54
C ALA A 119 8.54 16.57 -12.19
N LEU A 120 7.29 17.10 -12.17
CA LEU A 120 6.56 17.40 -10.93
C LEU A 120 6.08 16.16 -10.19
N LEU A 121 5.92 15.03 -10.87
CA LEU A 121 5.52 13.74 -10.28
C LEU A 121 6.68 12.75 -10.19
N ALA A 122 7.92 13.22 -10.39
CA ALA A 122 9.10 12.39 -10.23
C ALA A 122 9.13 11.77 -8.82
N ARG A 123 9.32 10.43 -8.77
CA ARG A 123 9.28 9.63 -7.53
C ARG A 123 7.94 9.66 -6.77
N LYS A 124 6.85 10.13 -7.42
CA LYS A 124 5.47 10.15 -6.89
C LYS A 124 4.51 9.37 -7.77
N ALA A 125 4.88 9.10 -9.01
CA ALA A 125 4.12 8.28 -9.93
C ALA A 125 5.10 7.45 -10.78
N GLY A 126 4.67 6.25 -11.18
CA GLY A 126 5.34 5.52 -12.24
C GLY A 126 5.17 6.24 -13.57
N TRP A 127 5.97 5.88 -14.56
CA TRP A 127 5.89 6.46 -15.88
C TRP A 127 6.00 5.39 -16.97
N TYR A 128 5.20 5.56 -18.05
CA TYR A 128 5.25 4.74 -19.23
C TYR A 128 4.99 5.58 -20.49
N HIS A 129 5.94 5.53 -21.44
CA HIS A 129 6.01 6.48 -22.57
C HIS A 129 5.10 6.15 -23.75
N ARG A 130 4.69 4.89 -23.91
CA ARG A 130 3.80 4.46 -25.01
C ARG A 130 2.35 4.52 -24.59
N PRO A 131 1.40 4.79 -25.52
CA PRO A 131 -0.01 4.69 -25.22
C PRO A 131 -0.38 3.34 -24.60
N LEU A 132 -1.28 3.35 -23.63
CA LEU A 132 -1.83 2.17 -22.98
C LEU A 132 -3.33 2.11 -23.23
N ASP A 133 -3.81 0.94 -23.60
CA ASP A 133 -5.23 0.61 -23.68
C ASP A 133 -5.72 0.21 -22.28
N VAL A 134 -6.39 1.17 -21.60
CA VAL A 134 -6.86 0.97 -20.22
C VAL A 134 -8.06 0.03 -20.16
N GLU A 135 -8.88 -0.05 -21.21
CA GLU A 135 -10.03 -0.95 -21.25
C GLU A 135 -9.57 -2.42 -21.29
N ARG A 136 -8.56 -2.75 -22.12
CA ARG A 136 -7.94 -4.06 -22.12
C ARG A 136 -7.28 -4.41 -20.79
N MET A 137 -6.63 -3.43 -20.14
CA MET A 137 -6.05 -3.63 -18.82
C MET A 137 -7.12 -3.90 -17.76
N ALA A 138 -8.23 -3.16 -17.78
CA ALA A 138 -9.35 -3.35 -16.86
C ALA A 138 -10.06 -4.70 -17.09
N GLU A 139 -10.20 -5.14 -18.35
CA GLU A 139 -10.68 -6.47 -18.69
C GLU A 139 -9.79 -7.56 -18.10
N ALA A 140 -8.48 -7.49 -18.35
CA ALA A 140 -7.49 -8.43 -17.84
C ALA A 140 -7.47 -8.49 -16.30
N ALA A 141 -7.62 -7.36 -15.64
CA ALA A 141 -7.59 -7.26 -14.18
C ALA A 141 -8.73 -8.02 -13.50
N ARG A 142 -9.85 -8.28 -14.19
CA ARG A 142 -10.97 -9.08 -13.66
C ARG A 142 -10.54 -10.49 -13.26
N ALA A 143 -9.59 -11.08 -14.01
CA ALA A 143 -9.06 -12.41 -13.70
C ALA A 143 -8.30 -12.47 -12.36
N LEU A 144 -7.84 -11.33 -11.83
CA LEU A 144 -7.14 -11.28 -10.54
C LEU A 144 -8.10 -11.34 -9.34
N VAL A 145 -9.39 -11.02 -9.53
CA VAL A 145 -10.38 -10.97 -8.44
C VAL A 145 -10.75 -12.38 -7.99
N GLY A 146 -10.78 -12.57 -6.67
CA GLY A 146 -11.06 -13.84 -6.02
C GLY A 146 -9.87 -14.41 -5.26
N ALA A 147 -10.06 -15.61 -4.71
CA ALA A 147 -9.03 -16.36 -4.00
C ALA A 147 -8.18 -17.16 -4.99
N HIS A 148 -6.94 -16.71 -5.21
CA HIS A 148 -6.00 -17.33 -6.16
C HIS A 148 -4.63 -17.59 -5.53
N ASP A 149 -3.89 -18.51 -6.12
CA ASP A 149 -2.46 -18.67 -5.92
C ASP A 149 -1.71 -17.62 -6.75
N PHE A 150 -1.14 -16.61 -6.07
CA PHE A 150 -0.42 -15.50 -6.70
C PHE A 150 1.09 -15.77 -6.85
N SER A 151 1.53 -17.02 -6.95
CA SER A 151 2.95 -17.35 -7.14
C SER A 151 3.57 -16.68 -8.37
N ALA A 152 2.81 -16.51 -9.47
CA ALA A 152 3.28 -15.80 -10.68
C ALA A 152 3.53 -14.30 -10.44
N PHE A 153 3.04 -13.73 -9.35
CA PHE A 153 3.23 -12.33 -8.94
C PHE A 153 4.04 -12.18 -7.65
N ARG A 154 4.62 -13.28 -7.14
CA ARG A 154 5.38 -13.34 -5.91
C ARG A 154 6.86 -13.11 -6.16
N ASP A 155 7.51 -12.26 -5.35
CA ASP A 155 8.97 -12.15 -5.34
C ASP A 155 9.62 -13.42 -4.76
N ALA A 156 10.81 -13.80 -5.28
CA ALA A 156 11.54 -14.97 -4.83
C ALA A 156 11.96 -14.88 -3.35
N GLN A 157 12.18 -13.66 -2.82
CA GLN A 157 12.56 -13.43 -1.43
C GLN A 157 11.35 -13.34 -0.48
N CYS A 158 10.13 -13.57 -0.97
CA CYS A 158 8.92 -13.47 -0.18
C CYS A 158 8.85 -14.55 0.91
N GLN A 159 8.79 -14.11 2.18
CA GLN A 159 8.74 -14.98 3.36
C GLN A 159 7.34 -15.51 3.72
N ALA A 160 6.31 -15.19 2.92
CA ALA A 160 4.95 -15.64 3.20
C ALA A 160 4.84 -17.17 3.07
N LYS A 161 4.22 -17.82 4.07
CA LYS A 161 4.04 -19.29 4.10
C LYS A 161 3.13 -19.81 2.97
N SER A 162 2.10 -19.05 2.62
CA SER A 162 1.15 -19.40 1.55
C SER A 162 1.16 -18.32 0.47
N PRO A 163 1.13 -18.68 -0.82
CA PRO A 163 0.97 -17.74 -1.92
C PRO A 163 -0.50 -17.36 -2.17
N VAL A 164 -1.46 -18.02 -1.51
CA VAL A 164 -2.88 -17.76 -1.73
C VAL A 164 -3.30 -16.43 -1.09
N ARG A 165 -3.97 -15.59 -1.89
CA ARG A 165 -4.58 -14.33 -1.44
C ARG A 165 -5.99 -14.23 -1.99
N ASP A 166 -6.83 -13.51 -1.26
CA ASP A 166 -8.18 -13.16 -1.70
C ASP A 166 -8.19 -11.68 -2.10
N LEU A 167 -8.21 -11.42 -3.41
CA LEU A 167 -8.26 -10.09 -4.00
C LEU A 167 -9.73 -9.70 -4.23
N THR A 168 -10.24 -8.77 -3.46
CA THR A 168 -11.64 -8.35 -3.52
C THR A 168 -11.90 -7.20 -4.49
N LEU A 169 -10.85 -6.51 -4.95
CA LEU A 169 -10.95 -5.42 -5.93
C LEU A 169 -9.68 -5.36 -6.79
N ALA A 170 -9.88 -5.30 -8.10
CA ALA A 170 -8.87 -4.90 -9.09
C ALA A 170 -9.52 -3.91 -10.06
N ARG A 171 -9.24 -2.61 -9.91
CA ARG A 171 -9.83 -1.55 -10.72
C ARG A 171 -8.74 -0.73 -11.38
N ILE A 172 -8.95 -0.38 -12.67
CA ILE A 172 -8.04 0.46 -13.44
C ILE A 172 -8.87 1.54 -14.12
N GLU A 173 -8.48 2.78 -13.93
CA GLU A 173 -9.17 3.96 -14.47
C GLU A 173 -8.16 4.95 -15.05
N ARG A 174 -8.57 5.66 -16.11
CA ARG A 174 -7.79 6.77 -16.67
C ARG A 174 -8.41 8.11 -16.28
N ARG A 175 -7.57 9.04 -15.85
CA ARG A 175 -7.91 10.44 -15.59
C ARG A 175 -6.85 11.34 -16.23
N GLY A 176 -7.13 11.82 -17.45
CA GLY A 176 -6.12 12.49 -18.26
C GLY A 176 -4.95 11.57 -18.57
N ASP A 177 -3.73 12.02 -18.27
CA ASP A 177 -2.51 11.24 -18.44
C ASP A 177 -2.22 10.26 -17.30
N ILE A 178 -3.03 10.25 -16.24
CA ILE A 178 -2.85 9.34 -15.11
C ILE A 178 -3.71 8.10 -15.30
N VAL A 179 -3.09 6.94 -15.23
CA VAL A 179 -3.74 5.64 -15.08
C VAL A 179 -3.63 5.23 -13.62
N ASP A 180 -4.77 5.02 -12.96
CA ASP A 180 -4.91 4.69 -11.55
C ASP A 180 -5.31 3.24 -11.39
N PHE A 181 -4.45 2.45 -10.76
CA PHE A 181 -4.73 1.07 -10.41
C PHE A 181 -5.10 1.00 -8.93
N THR A 182 -6.20 0.37 -8.60
CA THR A 182 -6.62 0.13 -7.22
C THR A 182 -6.79 -1.37 -6.98
N PHE A 183 -6.07 -1.90 -5.98
CA PHE A 183 -6.17 -3.30 -5.57
C PHE A 183 -6.50 -3.39 -4.09
N ARG A 184 -7.50 -4.22 -3.73
CA ARG A 184 -7.83 -4.54 -2.34
C ARG A 184 -7.77 -6.05 -2.14
N ALA A 185 -7.10 -6.49 -1.07
CA ALA A 185 -7.00 -7.89 -0.70
C ALA A 185 -6.88 -8.06 0.83
N ASN A 186 -7.09 -9.29 1.30
CA ASN A 186 -6.83 -9.65 2.70
C ASN A 186 -5.35 -9.44 3.09
N ALA A 187 -4.42 -9.68 2.18
CA ALA A 187 -2.99 -9.39 2.30
C ALA A 187 -2.34 -9.41 0.91
N PHE A 188 -1.09 -8.93 0.82
CA PHE A 188 -0.29 -8.98 -0.40
C PHE A 188 1.03 -9.72 -0.14
N LEU A 189 1.57 -10.36 -1.18
CA LEU A 189 2.90 -10.93 -1.19
C LEU A 189 3.94 -9.84 -1.49
N HIS A 190 5.19 -10.09 -1.18
CA HIS A 190 6.30 -9.20 -1.54
C HIS A 190 6.29 -8.94 -3.06
N HIS A 191 6.37 -7.68 -3.46
CA HIS A 191 6.27 -7.15 -4.82
C HIS A 191 4.97 -7.45 -5.59
N MET A 192 3.97 -8.12 -5.00
CA MET A 192 2.78 -8.60 -5.71
C MET A 192 2.09 -7.50 -6.51
N VAL A 193 1.80 -6.34 -5.91
CA VAL A 193 1.12 -5.23 -6.60
C VAL A 193 1.94 -4.72 -7.79
N ARG A 194 3.24 -4.52 -7.60
CA ARG A 194 4.14 -4.05 -8.66
C ARG A 194 4.27 -5.05 -9.81
N ASN A 195 4.24 -6.35 -9.50
CA ASN A 195 4.25 -7.42 -10.51
C ASN A 195 2.92 -7.46 -11.28
N MET A 196 1.77 -7.29 -10.61
CA MET A 196 0.47 -7.16 -11.28
C MET A 196 0.42 -5.94 -12.19
N VAL A 197 0.91 -4.77 -11.73
CA VAL A 197 0.99 -3.56 -12.56
C VAL A 197 1.86 -3.79 -13.80
N GLY A 198 3.05 -4.41 -13.64
CA GLY A 198 3.93 -4.73 -14.77
C GLY A 198 3.25 -5.61 -15.83
N ALA A 199 2.54 -6.66 -15.38
CA ALA A 199 1.82 -7.55 -16.28
C ALA A 199 0.65 -6.84 -16.98
N LEU A 200 -0.13 -6.03 -16.26
CA LEU A 200 -1.22 -5.25 -16.83
C LEU A 200 -0.73 -4.18 -17.83
N VAL A 201 0.42 -3.55 -17.57
CA VAL A 201 1.07 -2.64 -18.54
C VAL A 201 1.46 -3.40 -19.83
N TYR A 202 1.88 -4.67 -19.75
CA TYR A 202 2.14 -5.48 -20.95
C TYR A 202 0.88 -5.71 -21.77
N VAL A 203 -0.27 -5.96 -21.12
CA VAL A 203 -1.57 -6.08 -21.79
C VAL A 203 -1.96 -4.75 -22.44
N GLY A 204 -1.91 -3.64 -21.68
CA GLY A 204 -2.27 -2.30 -22.19
C GLY A 204 -1.38 -1.82 -23.33
N ALA A 205 -0.11 -2.24 -23.36
CA ALA A 205 0.83 -1.95 -24.45
C ALA A 205 0.66 -2.89 -25.68
N GLY A 206 -0.31 -3.81 -25.65
CA GLY A 206 -0.55 -4.78 -26.72
C GLY A 206 0.51 -5.86 -26.86
N LYS A 207 1.40 -6.03 -25.86
CA LYS A 207 2.41 -7.09 -25.87
C LYS A 207 1.86 -8.46 -25.52
N GLN A 208 0.77 -8.50 -24.78
CA GLN A 208 0.05 -9.71 -24.38
C GLN A 208 -1.47 -9.49 -24.50
N PRO A 209 -2.25 -10.55 -24.73
CA PRO A 209 -3.71 -10.47 -24.73
C PRO A 209 -4.26 -10.38 -23.29
N PRO A 210 -5.52 -9.93 -23.07
CA PRO A 210 -6.11 -9.83 -21.73
C PRO A 210 -6.13 -11.16 -20.95
N GLU A 211 -6.37 -12.28 -21.63
CA GLU A 211 -6.44 -13.63 -21.07
C GLU A 211 -5.14 -14.08 -20.42
N TRP A 212 -3.99 -13.49 -20.82
CA TRP A 212 -2.68 -13.83 -20.30
C TRP A 212 -2.57 -13.67 -18.78
N ILE A 213 -3.31 -12.74 -18.17
CA ILE A 213 -3.33 -12.59 -16.70
C ILE A 213 -3.91 -13.84 -16.03
N GLY A 214 -4.98 -14.43 -16.58
CA GLY A 214 -5.53 -15.68 -16.11
C GLY A 214 -4.59 -16.87 -16.32
N GLU A 215 -3.89 -16.91 -17.45
CA GLU A 215 -2.88 -17.92 -17.75
C GLU A 215 -1.72 -17.87 -16.74
N LEU A 216 -1.23 -16.67 -16.39
CA LEU A 216 -0.19 -16.49 -15.38
C LEU A 216 -0.60 -17.04 -14.00
N LEU A 217 -1.85 -16.79 -13.58
CA LEU A 217 -2.39 -17.36 -12.33
C LEU A 217 -2.39 -18.90 -12.39
N GLY A 218 -2.79 -19.48 -13.52
CA GLY A 218 -2.78 -20.93 -13.71
C GLY A 218 -1.37 -21.54 -13.72
N GLN A 219 -0.41 -20.85 -14.33
CA GLN A 219 0.98 -21.30 -14.46
C GLN A 219 1.76 -21.22 -13.12
N ARG A 220 1.41 -20.27 -12.24
CA ARG A 220 2.06 -20.06 -10.92
C ARG A 220 3.58 -19.85 -11.00
N ASP A 221 4.08 -19.38 -12.12
CA ASP A 221 5.49 -19.21 -12.40
C ASP A 221 5.84 -17.74 -12.60
N ARG A 222 6.62 -17.17 -11.66
CA ARG A 222 7.07 -15.77 -11.69
C ARG A 222 7.91 -15.46 -12.93
N THR A 223 8.66 -16.42 -13.45
CA THR A 223 9.55 -16.21 -14.60
C THR A 223 8.80 -15.98 -15.91
N LYS A 224 7.52 -16.35 -15.97
CA LYS A 224 6.63 -16.13 -17.12
C LYS A 224 5.96 -14.77 -17.11
N SER A 225 5.95 -14.09 -15.97
CA SER A 225 5.32 -12.78 -15.81
C SER A 225 6.24 -11.63 -16.27
N ALA A 226 5.66 -10.42 -16.41
CA ALA A 226 6.40 -9.22 -16.74
C ALA A 226 7.42 -8.83 -15.64
N PRO A 227 8.44 -7.99 -15.96
CA PRO A 227 9.31 -7.39 -14.97
C PRO A 227 8.53 -6.64 -13.88
N THR A 228 9.09 -6.61 -12.67
CA THR A 228 8.53 -5.83 -11.55
C THR A 228 8.53 -4.35 -11.91
N PHE A 229 7.37 -3.70 -11.81
CA PHE A 229 7.25 -2.28 -12.12
C PHE A 229 7.88 -1.39 -11.04
N ALA A 230 8.21 -0.13 -11.38
CA ALA A 230 8.86 0.81 -10.47
C ALA A 230 8.05 1.03 -9.18
N PRO A 231 8.68 1.32 -8.03
CA PRO A 231 7.98 1.55 -6.76
C PRO A 231 7.29 2.91 -6.68
N ASP A 232 7.78 3.90 -7.43
CA ASP A 232 7.50 5.34 -7.28
C ASP A 232 6.01 5.72 -7.33
N GLY A 233 5.18 4.90 -7.98
CA GLY A 233 3.74 5.14 -8.09
C GLY A 233 2.91 4.39 -7.05
N LEU A 234 3.51 3.54 -6.20
CA LEU A 234 2.79 2.67 -5.29
C LEU A 234 2.54 3.31 -3.93
N TYR A 235 1.29 3.27 -3.49
CA TYR A 235 0.81 3.79 -2.21
C TYR A 235 0.01 2.73 -1.44
N LEU A 236 0.37 2.50 -0.19
CA LEU A 236 -0.56 1.86 0.76
C LEU A 236 -1.64 2.90 1.10
N ALA A 237 -2.82 2.74 0.52
CA ALA A 237 -3.86 3.77 0.48
C ALA A 237 -4.91 3.62 1.59
N ALA A 238 -5.20 2.40 2.05
CA ALA A 238 -6.12 2.16 3.15
C ALA A 238 -5.86 0.81 3.82
N ILE A 239 -6.22 0.72 5.09
CA ILE A 239 -6.25 -0.52 5.87
C ILE A 239 -7.59 -0.57 6.60
N GLU A 240 -8.29 -1.68 6.48
CA GLU A 240 -9.59 -1.88 7.13
C GLU A 240 -9.45 -2.78 8.35
N TYR A 241 -10.07 -2.38 9.44
CA TYR A 241 -10.16 -3.13 10.69
C TYR A 241 -11.62 -3.35 11.07
N ASP A 242 -11.85 -4.20 12.05
CA ASP A 242 -13.16 -4.31 12.68
C ASP A 242 -13.54 -2.97 13.34
N THR A 243 -14.79 -2.57 13.20
CA THR A 243 -15.32 -1.34 13.80
C THR A 243 -15.24 -1.35 15.34
N ALA A 244 -15.18 -2.54 15.96
CA ALA A 244 -14.99 -2.72 17.39
C ALA A 244 -13.69 -2.09 17.92
N PHE A 245 -12.66 -1.97 17.07
CA PHE A 245 -11.39 -1.33 17.46
C PHE A 245 -11.41 0.19 17.38
N SER A 246 -12.47 0.80 16.82
CA SER A 246 -12.64 2.26 16.71
C SER A 246 -11.41 2.99 16.15
N ILE A 247 -10.78 2.39 15.14
CA ILE A 247 -9.60 3.00 14.49
C ILE A 247 -10.03 4.27 13.75
N PRO A 248 -9.36 5.43 13.99
CA PRO A 248 -9.70 6.67 13.32
C PRO A 248 -9.50 6.60 11.80
N GLU A 249 -10.30 7.37 11.07
CA GLU A 249 -10.14 7.53 9.62
C GLU A 249 -8.89 8.37 9.31
N PHE A 250 -8.27 8.06 8.17
CA PHE A 250 -7.17 8.88 7.64
C PHE A 250 -7.70 10.13 6.92
N PRO A 251 -6.93 11.24 6.92
CA PRO A 251 -7.25 12.41 6.11
C PRO A 251 -7.38 12.03 4.63
N LYS A 252 -8.39 12.57 3.95
CA LYS A 252 -8.59 12.35 2.51
C LYS A 252 -7.82 13.41 1.74
N HIS A 253 -6.62 13.09 1.28
CA HIS A 253 -5.84 13.99 0.45
C HIS A 253 -6.33 14.01 -1.00
N ALA A 254 -6.43 15.20 -1.60
CA ALA A 254 -6.91 15.38 -2.97
C ALA A 254 -6.05 14.63 -4.03
N LEU A 255 -4.74 14.44 -3.76
CA LEU A 255 -3.82 13.70 -4.63
C LEU A 255 -4.13 12.19 -4.70
N LEU A 256 -4.80 11.65 -3.68
CA LEU A 256 -5.22 10.25 -3.61
C LEU A 256 -6.71 10.19 -3.23
N PRO A 257 -7.63 10.77 -4.03
CA PRO A 257 -9.05 10.61 -3.73
C PRO A 257 -9.34 9.11 -3.68
N LEU A 258 -9.82 8.63 -2.53
CA LEU A 258 -10.32 7.26 -2.45
C LEU A 258 -11.41 7.10 -3.51
N PRO A 259 -11.51 5.93 -4.18
CA PRO A 259 -12.67 5.66 -5.00
C PRO A 259 -13.91 5.95 -4.15
N SER A 260 -14.83 6.75 -4.69
CA SER A 260 -16.15 6.96 -4.07
C SER A 260 -16.72 5.58 -3.77
N GLY A 261 -16.94 5.27 -2.49
CA GLY A 261 -17.52 4.00 -2.07
C GLY A 261 -18.81 3.77 -2.84
N GLU A 262 -19.01 2.58 -3.31
CA GLU A 262 -20.28 2.11 -3.80
C GLU A 262 -21.31 2.38 -2.72
N GLY A 263 -22.41 3.04 -3.13
CA GLY A 263 -23.38 3.65 -2.29
C GLY A 263 -23.85 2.82 -1.11
N ARG A 264 -24.00 3.46 0.02
CA ARG A 264 -25.07 3.10 0.94
C ARG A 264 -26.33 3.06 0.09
N GLY A 265 -26.93 1.88 -0.05
CA GLY A 265 -28.20 1.73 -0.67
C GLY A 265 -29.17 2.74 -0.03
N GLU A 266 -29.59 3.72 -0.82
CA GLU A 266 -30.77 4.49 -0.50
C GLU A 266 -31.92 3.50 -0.45
N GLY A 267 -32.32 3.15 0.77
CA GLY A 267 -33.62 2.54 1.01
C GLY A 267 -34.68 3.55 0.64
N ASN A 268 -35.30 3.34 -0.50
CA ASN A 268 -36.49 4.03 -0.89
C ASN A 268 -37.68 3.44 -0.13
N GLN A 269 -38.43 4.32 0.53
CA GLN A 269 -39.75 4.05 1.05
C GLN A 269 -40.73 3.76 -0.07
#